data_0b117c3ff38ba4598b2b3ddc036065c1
#
_entry.id   0b117c3ff38ba4598b2b3ddc036065c1
#
_cell.length_a   1.000
_cell.length_b   1.000
_cell.length_c   1.000
_cell.angle_alpha   90.00
_cell.angle_beta   90.00
_cell.angle_gamma   90.00
#
_symmetry.space_group_name_H-M   'P 1'
#
loop_
_entity.id
_entity.type
_entity.pdbx_description
1 polymer ?
#
loop_
_entity_poly.entity_id
_entity_poly.type
_entity_poly.pdbx_seq_one_letter_code
_entity_poly.pdbx_strand_id
1 'polypeptide(L)'
;MANKLRHIAISVRDPEATAKFFEKAFGMTRAGNAQRGVYMTDGIMNVALLNFGDEPIAGFEQQKGVTGLIHFGMWVDSVEEIDKSITAAGGSYVTGRKETGPNVYYEVKYKTPEGIVFDVTESGWKGAVKDVTPAKAA
;
A
#
# COMPACT_ATOMS: atom_id res chain seq x y z
N MET A 1 -17.76 10.10 -0.61
CA MET A 1 -16.35 10.25 -1.00
C MET A 1 -15.57 9.10 -0.47
N ALA A 2 -14.98 8.43 -1.36
CA ALA A 2 -14.60 7.08 -1.06
C ALA A 2 -13.10 6.82 -1.21
N ASN A 3 -12.27 7.85 -1.17
CA ASN A 3 -10.82 7.66 -1.20
C ASN A 3 -10.33 7.45 0.24
N LYS A 4 -9.77 6.28 0.49
CA LYS A 4 -9.35 5.90 1.85
C LYS A 4 -7.90 5.48 1.85
N LEU A 5 -7.13 6.00 2.81
CA LEU A 5 -5.79 5.50 3.08
C LEU A 5 -5.94 4.13 3.74
N ARG A 6 -5.49 3.07 3.05
CA ARG A 6 -5.71 1.70 3.55
C ARG A 6 -4.51 0.78 3.43
N HIS A 7 -3.37 1.29 3.01
CA HIS A 7 -2.18 0.47 2.80
C HIS A 7 -0.92 1.24 3.11
N ILE A 8 0.01 0.58 3.79
CA ILE A 8 1.40 1.01 3.87
C ILE A 8 2.30 -0.17 3.55
N ALA A 9 3.42 0.11 2.90
CA ALA A 9 4.45 -0.88 2.62
C ALA A 9 5.72 -0.52 3.37
N ILE A 10 6.31 -1.52 4.00
CA ILE A 10 7.53 -1.38 4.78
C ILE A 10 8.54 -2.36 4.21
N SER A 11 9.71 -1.83 3.81
CA SER A 11 10.82 -2.66 3.40
C SER A 11 11.55 -3.16 4.65
N VAL A 12 11.70 -4.46 4.78
CA VAL A 12 12.34 -5.11 5.93
C VAL A 12 13.26 -6.21 5.46
N ARG A 13 14.23 -6.58 6.27
CA ARG A 13 15.17 -7.66 5.94
C ARG A 13 14.57 -9.04 6.25
N ASP A 14 13.77 -9.11 7.28
CA ASP A 14 13.14 -10.35 7.72
C ASP A 14 11.63 -10.11 7.97
N PRO A 15 10.80 -10.31 6.93
CA PRO A 15 9.36 -10.10 7.07
C PRO A 15 8.73 -10.95 8.16
N GLU A 16 9.20 -12.18 8.35
CA GLU A 16 8.65 -13.10 9.34
C GLU A 16 8.92 -12.61 10.76
N ALA A 17 10.14 -12.16 11.03
CA ALA A 17 10.49 -11.61 12.33
C ALA A 17 9.72 -10.33 12.63
N THR A 18 9.55 -9.48 11.62
CA THR A 18 8.79 -8.23 11.77
C THR A 18 7.30 -8.53 11.98
N ALA A 19 6.75 -9.52 11.28
CA ALA A 19 5.37 -9.94 11.48
C ALA A 19 5.14 -10.40 12.94
N LYS A 20 6.05 -11.20 13.48
CA LYS A 20 5.98 -11.62 14.90
C LYS A 20 6.04 -10.45 15.85
N PHE A 21 6.85 -9.46 15.54
CA PHE A 21 6.91 -8.24 16.33
C PHE A 21 5.54 -7.53 16.36
N PHE A 22 4.93 -7.34 15.20
CA PHE A 22 3.61 -6.70 15.11
C PHE A 22 2.52 -7.51 15.81
N GLU A 23 2.59 -8.84 15.74
CA GLU A 23 1.66 -9.71 16.47
C GLU A 23 1.80 -9.52 17.97
N LYS A 24 3.02 -9.58 18.49
CA LYS A 24 3.28 -9.50 19.93
C LYS A 24 3.09 -8.11 20.51
N ALA A 25 3.57 -7.10 19.80
CA ALA A 25 3.56 -5.72 20.32
C ALA A 25 2.19 -5.07 20.21
N PHE A 26 1.45 -5.34 19.13
CA PHE A 26 0.23 -4.60 18.82
C PHE A 26 -1.01 -5.49 18.64
N GLY A 27 -0.86 -6.81 18.73
CA GLY A 27 -1.98 -7.71 18.51
C GLY A 27 -2.50 -7.73 17.07
N MET A 28 -1.68 -7.29 16.12
CA MET A 28 -2.05 -7.34 14.71
C MET A 28 -2.08 -8.80 14.24
N THR A 29 -2.83 -9.06 13.17
CA THR A 29 -2.99 -10.40 12.62
C THR A 29 -2.44 -10.48 11.20
N ARG A 30 -2.08 -11.70 10.78
CA ARG A 30 -1.65 -11.94 9.41
C ARG A 30 -2.85 -11.97 8.49
N ALA A 31 -2.75 -11.28 7.37
CA ALA A 31 -3.81 -11.21 6.37
C ALA A 31 -3.50 -12.04 5.12
N GLY A 32 -2.31 -12.56 5.01
CA GLY A 32 -1.89 -13.42 3.91
C GLY A 32 -0.42 -13.29 3.58
N ASN A 33 0.01 -14.00 2.54
CA ASN A 33 1.37 -13.96 2.05
C ASN A 33 1.48 -13.04 0.85
N ALA A 34 2.54 -12.24 0.80
CA ALA A 34 2.93 -11.46 -0.36
C ALA A 34 4.04 -12.20 -1.10
N GLN A 35 4.26 -11.84 -2.36
CA GLN A 35 5.35 -12.42 -3.14
C GLN A 35 6.72 -12.24 -2.45
N ARG A 36 6.90 -11.11 -1.74
CA ARG A 36 8.15 -10.75 -1.08
C ARG A 36 8.08 -10.78 0.43
N GLY A 37 6.99 -11.27 1.01
CA GLY A 37 6.85 -11.27 2.45
C GLY A 37 5.45 -11.56 2.95
N VAL A 38 4.99 -10.75 3.89
CA VAL A 38 3.78 -11.00 4.66
C VAL A 38 2.90 -9.76 4.68
N TYR A 39 1.59 -9.97 4.58
CA TYR A 39 0.61 -8.92 4.84
C TYR A 39 0.09 -9.05 6.27
N MET A 40 0.07 -7.91 6.97
CA MET A 40 -0.52 -7.77 8.30
C MET A 40 -1.74 -6.86 8.24
N THR A 41 -2.59 -6.93 9.26
CA THR A 41 -3.70 -6.00 9.39
C THR A 41 -4.01 -5.70 10.84
N ASP A 42 -4.51 -4.51 11.09
CA ASP A 42 -5.10 -4.11 12.37
C ASP A 42 -6.63 -4.24 12.35
N GLY A 43 -7.19 -4.79 11.27
CA GLY A 43 -8.63 -4.89 11.06
C GLY A 43 -9.19 -3.88 10.06
N ILE A 44 -8.43 -2.86 9.71
CA ILE A 44 -8.83 -1.79 8.77
C ILE A 44 -7.76 -1.57 7.71
N MET A 45 -6.50 -1.48 8.13
CA MET A 45 -5.35 -1.21 7.26
C MET A 45 -4.67 -2.50 6.83
N ASN A 46 -4.12 -2.49 5.64
CA ASN A 46 -3.14 -3.47 5.21
C ASN A 46 -1.73 -2.92 5.44
N VAL A 47 -0.87 -3.73 5.99
CA VAL A 47 0.56 -3.43 6.14
C VAL A 47 1.34 -4.52 5.44
N ALA A 48 2.08 -4.17 4.39
CA ALA A 48 2.92 -5.12 3.67
C ALA A 48 4.34 -5.06 4.21
N LEU A 49 4.86 -6.21 4.66
CA LEU A 49 6.22 -6.37 5.15
C LEU A 49 7.00 -7.09 4.05
N LEU A 50 7.87 -6.39 3.36
CA LEU A 50 8.45 -6.86 2.11
C LEU A 50 9.97 -6.83 2.15
N ASN A 51 10.60 -7.92 1.67
CA ASN A 51 12.03 -7.97 1.46
C ASN A 51 12.32 -7.87 -0.04
N PHE A 52 12.91 -6.78 -0.46
CA PHE A 52 13.27 -6.57 -1.87
C PHE A 52 14.67 -7.08 -2.22
N GLY A 53 15.45 -7.50 -1.22
CA GLY A 53 16.84 -7.89 -1.46
C GLY A 53 17.62 -6.74 -2.09
N ASP A 54 18.24 -6.98 -3.24
CA ASP A 54 19.00 -5.97 -3.98
C ASP A 54 18.19 -5.31 -5.10
N GLU A 55 16.90 -5.63 -5.22
CA GLU A 55 16.07 -5.07 -6.26
C GLU A 55 15.75 -3.60 -6.00
N PRO A 56 15.63 -2.78 -7.07
CA PRO A 56 15.27 -1.37 -6.90
C PRO A 56 13.86 -1.22 -6.31
N ILE A 57 13.71 -0.24 -5.45
CA ILE A 57 12.41 0.11 -4.86
C ILE A 57 11.98 1.45 -5.44
N ALA A 58 10.74 1.52 -5.94
CA ALA A 58 10.20 2.75 -6.51
C ALA A 58 10.29 3.90 -5.49
N GLY A 59 10.91 5.01 -5.89
CA GLY A 59 11.19 6.15 -5.03
C GLY A 59 12.53 6.10 -4.31
N PHE A 60 13.23 4.95 -4.34
CA PHE A 60 14.48 4.73 -3.62
C PHE A 60 15.54 4.07 -4.52
N GLU A 61 15.46 4.26 -5.84
CA GLU A 61 16.26 3.54 -6.83
C GLU A 61 17.77 3.74 -6.66
N GLN A 62 18.17 4.87 -6.08
CA GLN A 62 19.60 5.19 -5.86
C GLN A 62 20.15 4.60 -4.56
N GLN A 63 19.33 3.91 -3.79
CA GLN A 63 19.72 3.35 -2.50
C GLN A 63 19.62 1.84 -2.52
N LYS A 64 20.51 1.18 -1.78
CA LYS A 64 20.47 -0.28 -1.60
C LYS A 64 20.14 -0.60 -0.15
N GLY A 65 19.44 -1.72 0.05
CA GLY A 65 19.12 -2.22 1.38
C GLY A 65 18.29 -1.29 2.22
N VAL A 66 17.40 -0.51 1.57
CA VAL A 66 16.51 0.40 2.27
C VAL A 66 15.60 -0.38 3.21
N THR A 67 15.48 0.08 4.45
CA THR A 67 14.51 -0.42 5.42
C THR A 67 13.63 0.74 5.89
N GLY A 68 12.36 0.43 6.19
CA GLY A 68 11.40 1.42 6.65
C GLY A 68 10.24 1.59 5.69
N LEU A 69 9.47 2.64 5.92
CA LEU A 69 8.29 2.96 5.11
C LEU A 69 8.73 3.34 3.69
N ILE A 70 8.14 2.70 2.69
CA ILE A 70 8.49 2.96 1.29
C ILE A 70 7.35 3.57 0.48
N HIS A 71 6.11 3.24 0.79
CA HIS A 71 4.97 3.91 0.17
C HIS A 71 3.69 3.69 0.97
N PHE A 72 2.69 4.48 0.67
CA PHE A 72 1.34 4.29 1.18
C PHE A 72 0.40 3.98 0.01
N GLY A 73 -0.83 3.59 0.32
CA GLY A 73 -1.80 3.25 -0.70
C GLY A 73 -3.20 3.77 -0.40
N MET A 74 -3.86 4.24 -1.45
CA MET A 74 -5.22 4.75 -1.40
C MET A 74 -6.16 3.77 -2.10
N TRP A 75 -7.20 3.38 -1.40
CA TRP A 75 -8.30 2.61 -1.99
C TRP A 75 -9.33 3.60 -2.51
N VAL A 76 -9.56 3.59 -3.80
CA VAL A 76 -10.39 4.56 -4.49
C VAL A 76 -11.57 3.87 -5.18
N ASP A 77 -12.59 4.63 -5.54
CA ASP A 77 -13.72 4.09 -6.29
C ASP A 77 -13.41 3.93 -7.77
N SER A 78 -12.61 4.84 -8.32
CA SER A 78 -12.26 4.85 -9.74
C SER A 78 -10.84 5.33 -9.95
N VAL A 79 -9.99 4.45 -10.48
CA VAL A 79 -8.62 4.82 -10.83
C VAL A 79 -8.62 5.84 -11.95
N GLU A 80 -9.52 5.72 -12.91
CA GLU A 80 -9.65 6.69 -14.01
C GLU A 80 -9.92 8.10 -13.49
N GLU A 81 -10.87 8.24 -12.57
CA GLU A 81 -11.22 9.54 -12.00
C GLU A 81 -10.12 10.07 -11.09
N ILE A 82 -9.52 9.22 -10.27
CA ILE A 82 -8.46 9.66 -9.36
C ILE A 82 -7.19 10.07 -10.13
N ASP A 83 -6.91 9.41 -11.27
CA ASP A 83 -5.80 9.78 -12.15
C ASP A 83 -5.91 11.25 -12.57
N LYS A 84 -7.10 11.66 -12.98
CA LYS A 84 -7.37 13.06 -13.36
C LYS A 84 -7.12 14.02 -12.20
N SER A 85 -7.58 13.66 -11.01
CA SER A 85 -7.40 14.47 -9.80
C SER A 85 -5.94 14.56 -9.39
N ILE A 86 -5.21 13.44 -9.43
CA ILE A 86 -3.78 13.38 -9.12
C ILE A 86 -3.00 14.28 -10.08
N THR A 87 -3.26 14.16 -11.38
CA THR A 87 -2.58 14.94 -12.40
C THR A 87 -2.87 16.44 -12.22
N ALA A 88 -4.14 16.79 -12.01
CA ALA A 88 -4.53 18.18 -11.79
C ALA A 88 -3.89 18.77 -10.52
N ALA A 89 -3.64 17.95 -9.52
CA ALA A 89 -3.01 18.36 -8.26
C ALA A 89 -1.48 18.36 -8.30
N GLY A 90 -0.87 18.03 -9.44
CA GLY A 90 0.59 18.08 -9.60
C GLY A 90 1.30 16.76 -9.38
N GLY A 91 0.57 15.68 -9.18
CA GLY A 91 1.15 14.33 -9.09
C GLY A 91 1.50 13.79 -10.46
N SER A 92 2.25 12.69 -10.48
CA SER A 92 2.69 12.07 -11.72
C SER A 92 2.56 10.55 -11.67
N TYR A 93 2.21 9.98 -12.81
CA TYR A 93 2.14 8.53 -13.00
C TYR A 93 3.54 7.91 -13.03
N VAL A 94 3.70 6.76 -12.38
CA VAL A 94 4.95 6.01 -12.39
C VAL A 94 4.80 4.73 -13.21
N THR A 95 3.92 3.83 -12.79
CA THR A 95 3.75 2.53 -13.46
C THR A 95 2.48 1.82 -13.00
N GLY A 96 2.16 0.69 -13.61
CA GLY A 96 1.10 -0.20 -13.17
C GLY A 96 -0.23 -0.01 -13.89
N ARG A 97 -0.33 0.96 -14.79
CA ARG A 97 -1.56 1.13 -15.57
C ARG A 97 -1.71 -0.04 -16.53
N LYS A 98 -2.69 -0.89 -16.27
CA LYS A 98 -2.99 -2.06 -17.10
C LYS A 98 -4.43 -2.02 -17.52
N GLU A 99 -4.72 -2.72 -18.61
CA GLU A 99 -6.10 -3.00 -18.96
C GLU A 99 -6.72 -3.82 -17.84
N THR A 100 -7.93 -3.43 -17.42
CA THR A 100 -8.60 -4.05 -16.30
C THR A 100 -9.75 -4.89 -16.80
N GLY A 101 -9.88 -6.05 -16.20
CA GLY A 101 -11.07 -6.87 -16.32
C GLY A 101 -11.65 -7.12 -14.94
N PRO A 102 -12.83 -7.72 -14.86
CA PRO A 102 -13.38 -8.12 -13.58
C PRO A 102 -12.38 -9.06 -12.88
N ASN A 103 -12.18 -8.85 -11.59
CA ASN A 103 -11.30 -9.64 -10.73
C ASN A 103 -9.80 -9.46 -10.97
N VAL A 104 -9.38 -8.39 -11.62
CA VAL A 104 -7.96 -8.09 -11.75
C VAL A 104 -7.51 -7.27 -10.55
N TYR A 105 -6.62 -7.84 -9.74
CA TYR A 105 -5.95 -7.13 -8.68
C TYR A 105 -4.81 -6.33 -9.29
N TYR A 106 -4.88 -5.03 -9.24
CA TYR A 106 -3.78 -4.21 -9.71
C TYR A 106 -3.62 -2.96 -8.86
N GLU A 107 -2.38 -2.52 -8.80
CA GLU A 107 -2.01 -1.28 -8.15
C GLU A 107 -1.36 -0.37 -9.17
N VAL A 108 -1.78 0.88 -9.21
CA VAL A 108 -1.15 1.89 -10.07
C VAL A 108 -0.31 2.79 -9.18
N LYS A 109 0.95 2.99 -9.56
CA LYS A 109 1.88 3.82 -8.79
C LYS A 109 1.95 5.23 -9.35
N TYR A 110 1.96 6.17 -8.43
CA TYR A 110 2.10 7.60 -8.69
C TYR A 110 3.13 8.19 -7.75
N LYS A 111 3.49 9.43 -8.02
CA LYS A 111 4.31 10.26 -7.12
C LYS A 111 3.59 11.55 -6.81
N THR A 112 3.72 12.00 -5.57
CA THR A 112 3.33 13.35 -5.16
C THR A 112 4.25 14.37 -5.82
N PRO A 113 3.91 15.68 -5.76
CA PRO A 113 4.81 16.72 -6.30
C PRO A 113 6.23 16.67 -5.73
N GLU A 114 6.42 16.19 -4.50
CA GLU A 114 7.76 16.05 -3.91
C GLU A 114 8.40 14.69 -4.15
N GLY A 115 7.75 13.81 -4.93
CA GLY A 115 8.34 12.53 -5.32
C GLY A 115 8.04 11.36 -4.38
N ILE A 116 7.09 11.50 -3.47
CA ILE A 116 6.69 10.41 -2.58
C ILE A 116 5.83 9.43 -3.37
N VAL A 117 6.21 8.17 -3.37
CA VAL A 117 5.49 7.11 -4.09
C VAL A 117 4.24 6.70 -3.33
N PHE A 118 3.15 6.49 -4.04
CA PHE A 118 1.94 5.90 -3.48
C PHE A 118 1.24 5.03 -4.53
N ASP A 119 0.49 4.06 -4.03
CA ASP A 119 -0.33 3.19 -4.86
C ASP A 119 -1.78 3.62 -4.80
N VAL A 120 -2.51 3.40 -5.88
CA VAL A 120 -3.98 3.46 -5.86
C VAL A 120 -4.53 2.15 -6.39
N THR A 121 -5.69 1.75 -5.88
CA THR A 121 -6.38 0.54 -6.31
C THR A 121 -7.88 0.69 -6.14
N GLU A 122 -8.64 0.00 -6.97
CA GLU A 122 -10.10 -0.13 -6.82
C GLU A 122 -10.46 -1.39 -6.04
N SER A 123 -9.58 -2.37 -5.98
CA SER A 123 -9.86 -3.70 -5.41
C SER A 123 -9.35 -3.89 -3.99
N GLY A 124 -8.60 -2.93 -3.45
CA GLY A 124 -8.11 -2.99 -2.08
C GLY A 124 -6.90 -3.88 -1.88
N TRP A 125 -6.66 -4.24 -0.62
CA TRP A 125 -5.56 -5.09 -0.18
C TRP A 125 -6.06 -6.10 0.83
N LYS A 126 -5.38 -7.23 0.94
CA LYS A 126 -5.72 -8.29 1.91
C LYS A 126 -5.74 -7.73 3.32
N GLY A 127 -6.84 -7.97 4.03
CA GLY A 127 -7.04 -7.50 5.40
C GLY A 127 -7.49 -6.06 5.53
N ALA A 128 -7.53 -5.28 4.44
CA ALA A 128 -8.02 -3.92 4.47
C ALA A 128 -9.56 -3.89 4.37
N VAL A 129 -10.16 -2.92 5.04
CA VAL A 129 -11.60 -2.64 4.96
C VAL A 129 -11.76 -1.20 4.51
N LYS A 130 -12.42 -1.00 3.37
CA LYS A 130 -12.52 0.34 2.78
C LYS A 130 -13.38 1.28 3.61
N ASP A 131 -14.61 0.88 3.86
CA ASP A 131 -15.59 1.72 4.52
C ASP A 131 -15.86 1.20 5.92
N VAL A 132 -15.64 2.06 6.91
CA VAL A 132 -15.92 1.76 8.31
C VAL A 132 -16.80 2.85 8.88
N THR A 133 -17.71 2.45 9.77
CA THR A 133 -18.53 3.41 10.51
C THR A 133 -17.72 3.92 11.69
N PRO A 134 -17.46 5.24 11.80
CA PRO A 134 -16.76 5.77 12.95
C PRO A 134 -17.48 5.40 14.24
N ALA A 135 -16.68 5.11 15.29
CA ALA A 135 -17.24 4.87 16.61
C ALA A 135 -17.97 6.14 17.09
N LYS A 136 -19.13 5.94 17.73
CA LYS A 136 -19.82 7.08 18.34
C LYS A 136 -18.96 7.62 19.49
N ALA A 137 -18.92 8.93 19.62
CA ALA A 137 -18.27 9.55 20.76
C ALA A 137 -18.95 9.08 22.05
N ALA A 138 -18.13 8.73 23.01
CA ALA A 138 -18.62 8.29 24.31
C ALA A 138 -19.21 9.46 25.10
#